data_c32467f0bfb6b91038a011ca4893ae8c
#
_entry.id   c32467f0bfb6b91038a011ca4893ae8c
#
_cell.length_a   1.000
_cell.length_b   1.000
_cell.length_c   1.000
_cell.angle_alpha   90.00
_cell.angle_beta   90.00
_cell.angle_gamma   90.00
#
_symmetry.space_group_name_H-M   'P 1'
#
loop_
_entity.id
_entity.type
_entity.pdbx_description
1 polymer ?
#
loop_
_entity_poly.entity_id
_entity_poly.type
_entity_poly.pdbx_seq_one_letter_code
_entity_poly.pdbx_strand_id
1 'polypeptide(L)'
;MTKLLKAENLIKKYGDFYAVNDIDLNLKKGEVVGLLGPNGAGKTTTFYMITGMIRPSSGKIIFGDKDITKSPMYKRARMGIGYLAQEPSIFGKLNVEDNLKIVLETIISSKEEQNNLIDKLLNEFNISHIRNNMGAGLSGGERRRVEICRTLALKPDFVLLDEPFAGVDPIAVEDIQQMIISLKQQNIGVLITDHNVRETLSITDRSYLLHGGKILKSGDAQTLASDEEVRRIYLGKNFKLDQ
;
A
#
# COMPACT_ATOMS: atom_id res chain seq x y z
N MET A 1 -20.93 -6.85 8.71
CA MET A 1 -20.75 -6.02 7.49
C MET A 1 -19.26 -5.98 7.16
N THR A 2 -18.91 -6.22 5.90
CA THR A 2 -17.49 -6.18 5.47
C THR A 2 -17.01 -4.74 5.53
N LYS A 3 -15.95 -4.45 6.29
CA LYS A 3 -15.36 -3.12 6.33
C LYS A 3 -14.92 -2.71 4.92
N LEU A 4 -15.14 -1.46 4.56
CA LEU A 4 -14.81 -0.89 3.27
C LEU A 4 -14.05 0.43 3.48
N LEU A 5 -12.98 0.64 2.74
CA LEU A 5 -12.29 1.93 2.66
C LEU A 5 -12.70 2.61 1.36
N LYS A 6 -13.30 3.80 1.46
CA LYS A 6 -13.78 4.57 0.30
C LYS A 6 -13.16 5.96 0.26
N ALA A 7 -12.95 6.42 -0.93
CA ALA A 7 -12.74 7.83 -1.25
C ALA A 7 -13.89 8.27 -2.17
N GLU A 8 -14.58 9.34 -1.81
CA GLU A 8 -15.76 9.85 -2.53
C GLU A 8 -15.53 11.30 -2.94
N ASN A 9 -15.63 11.55 -4.24
CA ASN A 9 -15.48 12.85 -4.89
C ASN A 9 -14.21 13.60 -4.41
N LEU A 10 -13.08 12.89 -4.30
CA LEU A 10 -11.85 13.50 -3.80
C LEU A 10 -11.31 14.55 -4.75
N ILE A 11 -11.07 15.74 -4.22
CA ILE A 11 -10.40 16.84 -4.91
C ILE A 11 -9.22 17.33 -4.09
N LYS A 12 -8.08 17.55 -4.76
CA LYS A 12 -6.94 18.28 -4.21
C LYS A 12 -6.48 19.34 -5.17
N LYS A 13 -6.57 20.59 -4.70
CA LYS A 13 -6.16 21.78 -5.45
C LYS A 13 -4.97 22.45 -4.78
N TYR A 14 -4.00 22.89 -5.56
CA TYR A 14 -2.87 23.71 -5.17
C TYR A 14 -2.86 24.98 -6.03
N GLY A 15 -3.25 26.12 -5.45
CA GLY A 15 -3.55 27.32 -6.23
C GLY A 15 -4.64 27.02 -7.26
N ASP A 16 -4.36 27.20 -8.55
CA ASP A 16 -5.29 26.89 -9.65
C ASP A 16 -5.11 25.48 -10.25
N PHE A 17 -4.09 24.76 -9.82
CA PHE A 17 -3.79 23.43 -10.31
C PHE A 17 -4.57 22.35 -9.52
N TYR A 18 -5.29 21.50 -10.26
CA TYR A 18 -5.96 20.32 -9.71
C TYR A 18 -5.03 19.11 -9.80
N ALA A 19 -4.39 18.74 -8.69
CA ALA A 19 -3.60 17.52 -8.61
C ALA A 19 -4.48 16.26 -8.60
N VAL A 20 -5.67 16.37 -7.99
CA VAL A 20 -6.72 15.35 -7.98
C VAL A 20 -8.04 16.07 -8.20
N ASN A 21 -8.85 15.55 -9.11
CA ASN A 21 -10.09 16.19 -9.57
C ASN A 21 -11.20 15.16 -9.70
N ASP A 22 -12.01 15.03 -8.66
CA ASP A 22 -13.18 14.18 -8.60
C ASP A 22 -12.86 12.68 -8.72
N ILE A 23 -12.09 12.15 -7.77
CA ILE A 23 -11.74 10.73 -7.72
C ILE A 23 -12.65 9.98 -6.75
N ASP A 24 -13.28 8.93 -7.27
CA ASP A 24 -14.01 7.92 -6.51
C ASP A 24 -13.26 6.58 -6.55
N LEU A 25 -12.88 6.05 -5.40
CA LEU A 25 -12.31 4.72 -5.31
C LEU A 25 -12.79 3.98 -4.06
N ASN A 26 -12.75 2.69 -4.11
CA ASN A 26 -13.04 1.85 -2.95
C ASN A 26 -12.09 0.66 -2.88
N LEU A 27 -11.92 0.13 -1.68
CA LEU A 27 -11.11 -1.04 -1.37
C LEU A 27 -11.84 -1.90 -0.36
N LYS A 28 -12.00 -3.19 -0.67
CA LYS A 28 -12.61 -4.19 0.22
C LYS A 28 -11.52 -4.96 0.96
N LYS A 29 -11.89 -5.56 2.10
CA LYS A 29 -11.00 -6.53 2.76
C LYS A 29 -10.80 -7.76 1.88
N GLY A 30 -9.59 -8.28 1.84
CA GLY A 30 -9.24 -9.43 1.00
C GLY A 30 -9.20 -9.11 -0.50
N GLU A 31 -9.04 -7.84 -0.87
CA GLU A 31 -8.91 -7.37 -2.24
C GLU A 31 -7.57 -6.66 -2.44
N VAL A 32 -6.92 -6.86 -3.57
CA VAL A 32 -5.74 -6.10 -3.99
C VAL A 32 -6.14 -5.15 -5.12
N VAL A 33 -6.00 -3.87 -4.89
CA VAL A 33 -6.37 -2.81 -5.84
C VAL A 33 -5.14 -2.02 -6.26
N GLY A 34 -4.94 -1.86 -7.57
CA GLY A 34 -3.91 -1.02 -8.15
C GLY A 34 -4.37 0.43 -8.34
N LEU A 35 -3.50 1.39 -8.09
CA LEU A 35 -3.67 2.80 -8.45
C LEU A 35 -2.55 3.19 -9.40
N LEU A 36 -2.81 3.09 -10.69
CA LEU A 36 -1.85 3.20 -11.79
C LEU A 36 -1.97 4.54 -12.52
N GLY A 37 -0.99 4.86 -13.33
CA GLY A 37 -1.00 6.05 -14.17
C GLY A 37 0.39 6.66 -14.36
N PRO A 38 0.58 7.56 -15.33
CA PRO A 38 1.84 8.22 -15.58
C PRO A 38 2.25 9.14 -14.42
N ASN A 39 3.48 9.64 -14.48
CA ASN A 39 3.96 10.65 -13.54
C ASN A 39 3.07 11.90 -13.62
N GLY A 40 2.75 12.47 -12.45
CA GLY A 40 1.84 13.61 -12.36
C GLY A 40 0.35 13.29 -12.49
N ALA A 41 -0.05 12.03 -12.64
CA ALA A 41 -1.46 11.63 -12.76
C ALA A 41 -2.30 11.83 -11.48
N GLY A 42 -1.66 12.12 -10.33
CA GLY A 42 -2.35 12.31 -9.05
C GLY A 42 -2.32 11.10 -8.12
N LYS A 43 -1.61 10.01 -8.47
CA LYS A 43 -1.51 8.77 -7.66
C LYS A 43 -1.06 9.06 -6.22
N THR A 44 0.14 9.58 -6.05
CA THR A 44 0.74 9.89 -4.73
C THR A 44 -0.13 10.87 -3.93
N THR A 45 -0.70 11.87 -4.59
CA THR A 45 -1.61 12.82 -3.94
C THR A 45 -2.87 12.14 -3.43
N THR A 46 -3.50 11.29 -4.23
CA THR A 46 -4.67 10.49 -3.82
C THR A 46 -4.31 9.56 -2.66
N PHE A 47 -3.18 8.89 -2.76
CA PHE A 47 -2.67 8.00 -1.73
C PHE A 47 -2.43 8.73 -0.40
N TYR A 48 -1.78 9.89 -0.43
CA TYR A 48 -1.53 10.72 0.75
C TYR A 48 -2.81 11.30 1.36
N MET A 49 -3.84 11.55 0.57
CA MET A 49 -5.16 11.90 1.12
C MET A 49 -5.77 10.71 1.87
N ILE A 50 -5.68 9.49 1.32
CA ILE A 50 -6.22 8.27 1.94
C ILE A 50 -5.45 7.91 3.21
N THR A 51 -4.12 8.06 3.23
CA THR A 51 -3.30 7.82 4.43
C THR A 51 -3.48 8.88 5.53
N GLY A 52 -3.96 10.06 5.15
CA GLY A 52 -4.12 11.21 6.08
C GLY A 52 -2.87 12.05 6.25
N MET A 53 -1.88 11.93 5.36
CA MET A 53 -0.71 12.81 5.29
C MET A 53 -1.08 14.19 4.80
N ILE A 54 -1.99 14.29 3.83
CA ILE A 54 -2.53 15.55 3.34
C ILE A 54 -4.06 15.55 3.44
N ARG A 55 -4.63 16.73 3.59
CA ARG A 55 -6.10 16.90 3.59
C ARG A 55 -6.60 17.13 2.17
N PRO A 56 -7.71 16.50 1.75
CA PRO A 56 -8.38 16.86 0.52
C PRO A 56 -8.90 18.30 0.59
N SER A 57 -9.04 18.95 -0.56
CA SER A 57 -9.71 20.24 -0.69
C SER A 57 -11.22 20.09 -0.58
N SER A 58 -11.76 18.98 -1.13
CA SER A 58 -13.15 18.54 -0.95
C SER A 58 -13.26 17.02 -1.14
N GLY A 59 -14.44 16.46 -0.91
CA GLY A 59 -14.70 15.04 -0.91
C GLY A 59 -14.56 14.41 0.47
N LYS A 60 -14.73 13.09 0.54
CA LYS A 60 -14.72 12.34 1.80
C LYS A 60 -13.87 11.08 1.71
N ILE A 61 -13.33 10.68 2.86
CA ILE A 61 -12.67 9.38 3.04
C ILE A 61 -13.40 8.66 4.15
N ILE A 62 -13.93 7.49 3.84
CA ILE A 62 -14.82 6.71 4.70
C ILE A 62 -14.17 5.36 5.00
N PHE A 63 -14.13 4.99 6.28
CA PHE A 63 -13.64 3.71 6.77
C PHE A 63 -14.78 2.98 7.50
N GLY A 64 -15.33 1.94 6.87
CA GLY A 64 -16.60 1.36 7.30
C GLY A 64 -17.71 2.40 7.25
N ASP A 65 -18.29 2.72 8.40
CA ASP A 65 -19.35 3.73 8.51
C ASP A 65 -18.84 5.08 9.02
N LYS A 66 -17.51 5.25 9.18
CA LYS A 66 -16.91 6.45 9.78
C LYS A 66 -16.30 7.35 8.72
N ASP A 67 -16.64 8.62 8.74
CA ASP A 67 -15.92 9.66 8.01
C ASP A 67 -14.59 9.94 8.74
N ILE A 68 -13.49 9.62 8.07
CA ILE A 68 -12.13 9.82 8.57
C ILE A 68 -11.38 10.94 7.84
N THR A 69 -12.07 11.74 7.03
CA THR A 69 -11.48 12.77 6.17
C THR A 69 -10.56 13.71 6.93
N LYS A 70 -10.97 14.12 8.14
CA LYS A 70 -10.21 15.03 9.01
C LYS A 70 -9.26 14.31 9.97
N SER A 71 -9.29 12.98 10.01
CA SER A 71 -8.44 12.19 10.91
C SER A 71 -6.99 12.18 10.42
N PRO A 72 -6.02 12.54 11.27
CA PRO A 72 -4.60 12.46 10.91
C PRO A 72 -4.14 11.01 10.80
N MET A 73 -3.02 10.78 10.12
CA MET A 73 -2.45 9.47 9.82
C MET A 73 -2.38 8.53 11.03
N TYR A 74 -1.88 8.99 12.19
CA TYR A 74 -1.75 8.14 13.38
C TYR A 74 -3.10 7.62 13.91
N LYS A 75 -4.18 8.41 13.77
CA LYS A 75 -5.53 7.95 14.12
C LYS A 75 -6.04 6.91 13.13
N ARG A 76 -5.74 7.09 11.83
CA ARG A 76 -6.11 6.10 10.79
C ARG A 76 -5.33 4.79 10.98
N ALA A 77 -4.05 4.86 11.35
CA ALA A 77 -3.25 3.69 11.69
C ALA A 77 -3.88 2.89 12.85
N ARG A 78 -4.30 3.58 13.93
CA ARG A 78 -5.00 2.92 15.07
C ARG A 78 -6.39 2.36 14.71
N MET A 79 -7.01 2.84 13.64
CA MET A 79 -8.28 2.29 13.14
C MET A 79 -8.08 1.03 12.29
N GLY A 80 -6.84 0.75 11.87
CA GLY A 80 -6.50 -0.41 11.04
C GLY A 80 -6.13 -0.07 9.60
N ILE A 81 -5.60 1.13 9.33
CA ILE A 81 -5.03 1.49 8.02
C ILE A 81 -3.51 1.54 8.14
N GLY A 82 -2.83 0.48 7.68
CA GLY A 82 -1.38 0.42 7.59
C GLY A 82 -0.86 1.19 6.37
N TYR A 83 0.33 1.75 6.49
CA TYR A 83 1.00 2.45 5.39
C TYR A 83 2.46 2.03 5.30
N LEU A 84 2.89 1.68 4.10
CA LEU A 84 4.28 1.39 3.76
C LEU A 84 4.75 2.43 2.75
N ALA A 85 5.66 3.30 3.18
CA ALA A 85 6.21 4.38 2.36
C ALA A 85 7.13 3.85 1.25
N GLN A 86 7.31 4.64 0.19
CA GLN A 86 8.32 4.41 -0.83
C GLN A 86 9.74 4.49 -0.23
N GLU A 87 10.01 5.52 0.55
CA GLU A 87 11.29 5.69 1.24
C GLU A 87 11.45 4.69 2.39
N PRO A 88 12.66 4.15 2.60
CA PRO A 88 12.95 3.25 3.70
C PRO A 88 12.59 3.88 5.07
N SER A 89 11.80 3.15 5.84
CA SER A 89 11.28 3.62 7.13
C SER A 89 11.84 2.85 8.33
N ILE A 90 12.75 1.91 8.10
CA ILE A 90 13.35 1.10 9.16
C ILE A 90 14.23 1.95 10.09
N PHE A 91 14.21 1.67 11.38
CA PHE A 91 15.13 2.27 12.34
C PHE A 91 16.48 1.58 12.24
N GLY A 92 17.42 2.17 11.48
CA GLY A 92 18.73 1.56 11.19
C GLY A 92 19.59 1.27 12.40
N LYS A 93 19.42 2.02 13.50
CA LYS A 93 20.14 1.83 14.78
C LYS A 93 19.49 0.81 15.72
N LEU A 94 18.38 0.21 15.34
CA LEU A 94 17.72 -0.88 16.04
C LEU A 94 17.91 -2.18 15.27
N ASN A 95 17.92 -3.31 15.96
CA ASN A 95 17.86 -4.61 15.32
C ASN A 95 16.44 -4.89 14.80
N VAL A 96 16.24 -5.99 14.09
CA VAL A 96 14.95 -6.37 13.50
C VAL A 96 13.88 -6.56 14.58
N GLU A 97 14.22 -7.26 15.66
CA GLU A 97 13.29 -7.47 16.79
C GLU A 97 12.84 -6.16 17.42
N ASP A 98 13.75 -5.24 17.69
CA ASP A 98 13.45 -3.96 18.31
C ASP A 98 12.67 -3.05 17.36
N ASN A 99 12.85 -3.14 16.05
CA ASN A 99 12.02 -2.48 15.06
C ASN A 99 10.54 -2.92 15.13
N LEU A 100 10.26 -4.16 15.52
CA LEU A 100 8.91 -4.67 15.74
C LEU A 100 8.40 -4.30 17.14
N LYS A 101 9.23 -4.44 18.17
CA LYS A 101 8.87 -4.13 19.56
C LYS A 101 8.38 -2.71 19.74
N ILE A 102 9.07 -1.73 19.17
CA ILE A 102 8.72 -0.30 19.32
C ILE A 102 7.28 0.01 18.88
N VAL A 103 6.75 -0.75 17.93
CA VAL A 103 5.37 -0.61 17.47
C VAL A 103 4.42 -1.39 18.40
N LEU A 104 4.79 -2.61 18.78
CA LEU A 104 3.96 -3.49 19.60
C LEU A 104 3.75 -2.93 21.01
N GLU A 105 4.75 -2.27 21.59
CA GLU A 105 4.65 -1.60 22.91
C GLU A 105 3.53 -0.54 22.94
N THR A 106 3.13 0.01 21.79
CA THR A 106 2.04 0.99 21.73
C THR A 106 0.65 0.37 21.84
N ILE A 107 0.52 -0.96 21.67
CA ILE A 107 -0.77 -1.67 21.57
C ILE A 107 -0.87 -2.91 22.47
N ILE A 108 0.24 -3.50 22.87
CA ILE A 108 0.30 -4.74 23.68
C ILE A 108 1.16 -4.47 24.92
N SER A 109 0.58 -4.62 26.09
CA SER A 109 1.29 -4.43 27.37
C SER A 109 2.10 -5.67 27.80
N SER A 110 1.68 -6.87 27.40
CA SER A 110 2.33 -8.13 27.76
C SER A 110 3.57 -8.36 26.89
N LYS A 111 4.75 -8.47 27.54
CA LYS A 111 6.00 -8.82 26.84
C LYS A 111 5.95 -10.21 26.19
N GLU A 112 5.27 -11.15 26.81
CA GLU A 112 5.09 -12.49 26.27
C GLU A 112 4.29 -12.48 24.98
N GLU A 113 3.17 -11.74 24.95
CA GLU A 113 2.35 -11.57 23.75
C GLU A 113 3.14 -10.86 22.63
N GLN A 114 3.93 -9.82 22.98
CA GLN A 114 4.81 -9.15 22.01
C GLN A 114 5.77 -10.14 21.38
N ASN A 115 6.51 -10.92 22.19
CA ASN A 115 7.48 -11.90 21.71
C ASN A 115 6.82 -12.96 20.82
N ASN A 116 5.69 -13.52 21.23
CA ASN A 116 4.94 -14.52 20.45
C ASN A 116 4.50 -13.97 19.09
N LEU A 117 4.08 -12.70 19.04
CA LEU A 117 3.69 -12.07 17.77
C LEU A 117 4.91 -11.77 16.89
N ILE A 118 6.04 -11.36 17.48
CA ILE A 118 7.30 -11.17 16.75
C ILE A 118 7.74 -12.50 16.14
N ASP A 119 7.79 -13.56 16.93
CA ASP A 119 8.17 -14.90 16.45
C ASP A 119 7.29 -15.35 15.29
N LYS A 120 5.97 -15.15 15.41
CA LYS A 120 5.02 -15.45 14.35
C LYS A 120 5.33 -14.67 13.07
N LEU A 121 5.50 -13.35 13.16
CA LEU A 121 5.75 -12.49 12.01
C LEU A 121 7.10 -12.80 11.35
N LEU A 122 8.17 -12.97 12.14
CA LEU A 122 9.49 -13.29 11.60
C LEU A 122 9.49 -14.64 10.86
N ASN A 123 8.80 -15.64 11.39
CA ASN A 123 8.65 -16.95 10.76
C ASN A 123 7.80 -16.87 9.47
N GLU A 124 6.68 -16.20 9.51
CA GLU A 124 5.76 -16.04 8.37
C GLU A 124 6.44 -15.37 7.18
N PHE A 125 7.31 -14.40 7.44
CA PHE A 125 8.03 -13.66 6.39
C PHE A 125 9.45 -14.17 6.13
N ASN A 126 9.82 -15.35 6.67
CA ASN A 126 11.13 -16.00 6.48
C ASN A 126 12.33 -15.11 6.83
N ILE A 127 12.21 -14.30 7.88
CA ILE A 127 13.27 -13.39 8.35
C ILE A 127 13.73 -13.66 9.79
N SER A 128 13.42 -14.83 10.35
CA SER A 128 13.85 -15.21 11.70
C SER A 128 15.37 -15.25 11.83
N HIS A 129 16.09 -15.60 10.76
CA HIS A 129 17.56 -15.68 10.72
C HIS A 129 18.25 -14.32 10.86
N ILE A 130 17.56 -13.21 10.58
CA ILE A 130 18.08 -11.84 10.71
C ILE A 130 17.56 -11.11 11.95
N ARG A 131 16.88 -11.79 12.88
CA ARG A 131 16.23 -11.20 14.07
C ARG A 131 17.10 -10.19 14.80
N ASN A 132 18.38 -10.54 14.99
CA ASN A 132 19.34 -9.74 15.74
C ASN A 132 20.17 -8.78 14.85
N ASN A 133 19.98 -8.80 13.53
CA ASN A 133 20.72 -7.94 12.61
C ASN A 133 20.25 -6.50 12.75
N MET A 134 21.19 -5.56 12.68
CA MET A 134 20.89 -4.12 12.71
C MET A 134 20.20 -3.69 11.42
N GLY A 135 19.19 -2.84 11.54
CA GLY A 135 18.41 -2.35 10.39
C GLY A 135 19.24 -1.70 9.29
N ALA A 136 20.34 -1.02 9.66
CA ALA A 136 21.25 -0.40 8.69
C ALA A 136 22.03 -1.41 7.83
N GLY A 137 22.19 -2.66 8.29
CA GLY A 137 22.93 -3.71 7.59
C GLY A 137 22.08 -4.63 6.71
N LEU A 138 20.77 -4.40 6.65
CA LEU A 138 19.85 -5.25 5.88
C LEU A 138 19.93 -4.94 4.38
N SER A 139 19.82 -5.99 3.56
CA SER A 139 19.58 -5.87 2.12
C SER A 139 18.24 -5.17 1.85
N GLY A 140 18.04 -4.69 0.62
CA GLY A 140 16.78 -4.04 0.22
C GLY A 140 15.54 -4.91 0.46
N GLY A 141 15.61 -6.19 0.07
CA GLY A 141 14.52 -7.15 0.25
C GLY A 141 14.25 -7.48 1.72
N GLU A 142 15.29 -7.74 2.52
CA GLU A 142 15.16 -7.98 3.97
C GLU A 142 14.54 -6.77 4.67
N ARG A 143 15.03 -5.58 4.36
CA ARG A 143 14.49 -4.31 4.88
C ARG A 143 13.01 -4.19 4.59
N ARG A 144 12.59 -4.44 3.35
CA ARG A 144 11.19 -4.34 2.94
C ARG A 144 10.31 -5.33 3.68
N ARG A 145 10.79 -6.56 3.88
CA ARG A 145 10.07 -7.57 4.69
C ARG A 145 9.88 -7.12 6.13
N VAL A 146 10.92 -6.57 6.77
CA VAL A 146 10.82 -6.04 8.15
C VAL A 146 9.83 -4.87 8.23
N GLU A 147 9.81 -3.96 7.26
CA GLU A 147 8.85 -2.85 7.20
C GLU A 147 7.41 -3.32 7.05
N ILE A 148 7.18 -4.35 6.22
CA ILE A 148 5.87 -5.00 6.09
C ILE A 148 5.48 -5.65 7.42
N CYS A 149 6.35 -6.45 8.04
CA CYS A 149 6.09 -7.05 9.36
C CYS A 149 5.73 -6.00 10.40
N ARG A 150 6.44 -4.87 10.44
CA ARG A 150 6.16 -3.77 11.35
C ARG A 150 4.76 -3.16 11.11
N THR A 151 4.36 -3.04 9.85
CA THR A 151 3.03 -2.57 9.50
C THR A 151 1.95 -3.56 9.94
N LEU A 152 2.19 -4.86 9.76
CA LEU A 152 1.27 -5.94 10.13
C LEU A 152 1.17 -6.18 11.63
N ALA A 153 2.20 -5.80 12.39
CA ALA A 153 2.17 -5.87 13.85
C ALA A 153 0.97 -5.11 14.45
N LEU A 154 0.47 -4.07 13.77
CA LEU A 154 -0.73 -3.32 14.16
C LEU A 154 -2.05 -4.03 13.78
N LYS A 155 -2.01 -5.22 13.18
CA LYS A 155 -3.19 -5.99 12.70
C LYS A 155 -4.14 -5.13 11.86
N PRO A 156 -3.66 -4.53 10.76
CA PRO A 156 -4.48 -3.63 9.95
C PRO A 156 -5.60 -4.38 9.20
N ASP A 157 -6.71 -3.69 8.93
CA ASP A 157 -7.75 -4.16 8.00
C ASP A 157 -7.37 -3.86 6.55
N PHE A 158 -6.60 -2.78 6.33
CA PHE A 158 -6.11 -2.33 5.04
C PHE A 158 -4.63 -1.93 5.12
N VAL A 159 -3.88 -2.25 4.07
CA VAL A 159 -2.48 -1.83 3.92
C VAL A 159 -2.33 -1.05 2.60
N LEU A 160 -1.72 0.11 2.68
CA LEU A 160 -1.42 0.96 1.55
C LEU A 160 0.07 0.90 1.27
N LEU A 161 0.44 0.46 0.07
CA LEU A 161 1.82 0.24 -0.39
C LEU A 161 2.18 1.27 -1.45
N ASP A 162 3.09 2.19 -1.12
CA ASP A 162 3.57 3.23 -2.04
C ASP A 162 4.84 2.73 -2.73
N GLU A 163 4.73 2.45 -4.02
CA GLU A 163 5.78 1.94 -4.90
C GLU A 163 6.60 0.78 -4.28
N PRO A 164 5.95 -0.36 -3.92
CA PRO A 164 6.61 -1.45 -3.21
C PRO A 164 7.72 -2.13 -4.02
N PHE A 165 7.72 -2.02 -5.35
CA PHE A 165 8.70 -2.64 -6.25
C PHE A 165 9.82 -1.67 -6.66
N ALA A 166 9.79 -0.40 -6.24
CA ALA A 166 10.78 0.58 -6.64
C ALA A 166 12.17 0.26 -6.07
N GLY A 167 13.17 0.17 -6.97
CA GLY A 167 14.57 -0.08 -6.57
C GLY A 167 14.84 -1.47 -5.98
N VAL A 168 13.96 -2.43 -6.25
CA VAL A 168 14.07 -3.82 -5.80
C VAL A 168 14.55 -4.70 -6.96
N ASP A 169 15.40 -5.67 -6.68
CA ASP A 169 15.84 -6.65 -7.68
C ASP A 169 14.69 -7.61 -8.08
N PRO A 170 14.74 -8.24 -9.27
CA PRO A 170 13.64 -9.08 -9.78
C PRO A 170 13.24 -10.23 -8.85
N ILE A 171 14.20 -10.87 -8.18
CA ILE A 171 13.92 -11.99 -7.26
C ILE A 171 13.15 -11.48 -6.03
N ALA A 172 13.56 -10.33 -5.49
CA ALA A 172 12.88 -9.73 -4.36
C ALA A 172 11.50 -9.15 -4.74
N VAL A 173 11.25 -8.79 -6.01
CA VAL A 173 9.92 -8.43 -6.51
C VAL A 173 8.95 -9.59 -6.37
N GLU A 174 9.33 -10.81 -6.80
CA GLU A 174 8.49 -12.00 -6.63
C GLU A 174 8.16 -12.28 -5.16
N ASP A 175 9.14 -12.14 -4.28
CA ASP A 175 8.94 -12.29 -2.84
C ASP A 175 7.91 -11.28 -2.29
N ILE A 176 7.99 -10.01 -2.71
CA ILE A 176 7.03 -8.97 -2.31
C ILE A 176 5.64 -9.27 -2.87
N GLN A 177 5.54 -9.75 -4.11
CA GLN A 177 4.27 -10.17 -4.71
C GLN A 177 3.62 -11.30 -3.88
N GLN A 178 4.38 -12.33 -3.52
CA GLN A 178 3.88 -13.41 -2.66
C GLN A 178 3.42 -12.91 -1.29
N MET A 179 4.15 -11.96 -0.69
CA MET A 179 3.73 -11.32 0.55
C MET A 179 2.38 -10.60 0.38
N ILE A 180 2.20 -9.83 -0.70
CA ILE A 180 0.93 -9.13 -0.97
C ILE A 180 -0.22 -10.12 -1.16
N ILE A 181 0.01 -11.21 -1.86
CA ILE A 181 -0.98 -12.29 -2.02
C ILE A 181 -1.32 -12.91 -0.65
N SER A 182 -0.34 -13.12 0.22
CA SER A 182 -0.61 -13.64 1.57
C SER A 182 -1.45 -12.68 2.41
N LEU A 183 -1.26 -11.35 2.28
CA LEU A 183 -2.12 -10.36 2.95
C LEU A 183 -3.58 -10.47 2.50
N LYS A 184 -3.80 -10.64 1.20
CA LYS A 184 -5.14 -10.88 0.64
C LYS A 184 -5.77 -12.13 1.24
N GLN A 185 -5.03 -13.24 1.34
CA GLN A 185 -5.49 -14.50 1.94
C GLN A 185 -5.85 -14.34 3.43
N GLN A 186 -5.17 -13.44 4.14
CA GLN A 186 -5.47 -13.07 5.52
C GLN A 186 -6.65 -12.09 5.64
N ASN A 187 -7.39 -11.85 4.56
CA ASN A 187 -8.52 -10.92 4.50
C ASN A 187 -8.13 -9.47 4.80
N ILE A 188 -6.90 -9.06 4.44
CA ILE A 188 -6.41 -7.68 4.47
C ILE A 188 -6.61 -7.09 3.08
N GLY A 189 -7.22 -5.90 2.98
CA GLY A 189 -7.33 -5.18 1.72
C GLY A 189 -6.03 -4.43 1.43
N VAL A 190 -5.53 -4.49 0.19
CA VAL A 190 -4.26 -3.86 -0.20
C VAL A 190 -4.49 -2.86 -1.32
N LEU A 191 -4.04 -1.62 -1.13
CA LEU A 191 -3.96 -0.60 -2.18
C LEU A 191 -2.50 -0.39 -2.56
N ILE A 192 -2.18 -0.53 -3.84
CA ILE A 192 -0.81 -0.42 -4.35
C ILE A 192 -0.73 0.73 -5.36
N THR A 193 0.27 1.60 -5.20
CA THR A 193 0.74 2.44 -6.30
C THR A 193 2.09 1.93 -6.78
N ASP A 194 2.29 1.82 -8.06
CA ASP A 194 3.62 1.54 -8.63
C ASP A 194 3.71 2.03 -10.07
N HIS A 195 4.92 2.23 -10.55
CA HIS A 195 5.22 2.49 -11.95
C HIS A 195 5.58 1.21 -12.71
N ASN A 196 5.87 0.11 -12.03
CA ASN A 196 6.05 -1.22 -12.59
C ASN A 196 4.67 -1.85 -12.88
N VAL A 197 4.10 -1.46 -14.01
CA VAL A 197 2.71 -1.78 -14.36
C VAL A 197 2.47 -3.27 -14.45
N ARG A 198 3.40 -4.00 -15.09
CA ARG A 198 3.27 -5.44 -15.31
C ARG A 198 3.22 -6.19 -13.98
N GLU A 199 4.18 -5.88 -13.10
CA GLU A 199 4.28 -6.49 -11.78
C GLU A 199 3.06 -6.19 -10.90
N THR A 200 2.51 -4.98 -11.04
CA THR A 200 1.31 -4.60 -10.29
C THR A 200 0.07 -5.28 -10.84
N LEU A 201 -0.13 -5.29 -12.17
CA LEU A 201 -1.31 -5.90 -12.78
C LEU A 201 -1.36 -7.42 -12.57
N SER A 202 -0.22 -8.09 -12.43
CA SER A 202 -0.17 -9.55 -12.21
C SER A 202 -0.75 -9.99 -10.87
N ILE A 203 -0.79 -9.09 -9.87
CA ILE A 203 -1.25 -9.41 -8.50
C ILE A 203 -2.51 -8.66 -8.07
N THR A 204 -3.02 -7.73 -8.88
CA THR A 204 -4.21 -6.97 -8.55
C THR A 204 -5.50 -7.63 -9.05
N ASP A 205 -6.55 -7.59 -8.25
CA ASP A 205 -7.89 -8.03 -8.67
C ASP A 205 -8.50 -7.03 -9.66
N ARG A 206 -8.21 -5.76 -9.46
CA ARG A 206 -8.57 -4.65 -10.36
C ARG A 206 -7.69 -3.45 -10.09
N SER A 207 -7.66 -2.54 -11.03
CA SER A 207 -6.89 -1.30 -10.89
C SER A 207 -7.68 -0.09 -11.39
N TYR A 208 -7.36 1.06 -10.81
CA TYR A 208 -7.78 2.37 -11.29
C TYR A 208 -6.61 3.00 -12.05
N LEU A 209 -6.84 3.38 -13.29
CA LEU A 209 -5.86 4.14 -14.07
C LEU A 209 -6.16 5.62 -13.98
N LEU A 210 -5.24 6.38 -13.43
CA LEU A 210 -5.33 7.83 -13.31
C LEU A 210 -4.63 8.53 -14.48
N HIS A 211 -5.25 9.59 -14.96
CA HIS A 211 -4.67 10.52 -15.93
C HIS A 211 -5.18 11.94 -15.68
N GLY A 212 -4.28 12.94 -15.62
CA GLY A 212 -4.67 14.34 -15.41
C GLY A 212 -5.52 14.59 -14.15
N GLY A 213 -5.24 13.87 -13.05
CA GLY A 213 -5.96 14.00 -11.79
C GLY A 213 -7.33 13.33 -11.73
N LYS A 214 -7.73 12.55 -12.75
CA LYS A 214 -9.02 11.84 -12.82
C LYS A 214 -8.81 10.35 -13.04
N ILE A 215 -9.83 9.55 -12.73
CA ILE A 215 -9.87 8.15 -13.15
C ILE A 215 -10.22 8.10 -14.63
N LEU A 216 -9.30 7.65 -15.46
CA LEU A 216 -9.50 7.41 -16.87
C LEU A 216 -10.29 6.13 -17.12
N LYS A 217 -9.87 5.05 -16.44
CA LYS A 217 -10.46 3.72 -16.57
C LYS A 217 -10.27 2.93 -15.28
N SER A 218 -11.15 1.97 -15.06
CA SER A 218 -10.99 0.97 -14.00
C SER A 218 -11.43 -0.40 -14.49
N GLY A 219 -10.76 -1.44 -14.02
CA GLY A 219 -11.05 -2.83 -14.40
C GLY A 219 -9.95 -3.79 -13.95
N ASP A 220 -10.11 -5.05 -14.30
CA ASP A 220 -9.07 -6.06 -14.15
C ASP A 220 -7.92 -5.85 -15.15
N ALA A 221 -6.86 -6.64 -15.01
CA ALA A 221 -5.68 -6.54 -15.85
C ALA A 221 -5.99 -6.71 -17.36
N GLN A 222 -6.89 -7.63 -17.71
CA GLN A 222 -7.28 -7.89 -19.10
C GLN A 222 -8.06 -6.71 -19.70
N THR A 223 -9.03 -6.18 -18.95
CA THR A 223 -9.82 -5.02 -19.35
C THR A 223 -8.94 -3.81 -19.63
N LEU A 224 -7.98 -3.53 -18.73
CA LEU A 224 -7.05 -2.41 -18.89
C LEU A 224 -6.06 -2.63 -20.04
N ALA A 225 -5.53 -3.85 -20.18
CA ALA A 225 -4.55 -4.17 -21.23
C ALA A 225 -5.15 -4.19 -22.65
N SER A 226 -6.46 -4.44 -22.78
CA SER A 226 -7.16 -4.46 -24.07
C SER A 226 -7.72 -3.09 -24.50
N ASP A 227 -7.81 -2.13 -23.58
CA ASP A 227 -8.36 -0.80 -23.85
C ASP A 227 -7.39 0.04 -24.69
N GLU A 228 -7.84 0.53 -25.83
CA GLU A 228 -7.00 1.29 -26.78
C GLU A 228 -6.52 2.62 -26.21
N GLU A 229 -7.34 3.30 -25.41
CA GLU A 229 -6.97 4.57 -24.78
C GLU A 229 -5.95 4.37 -23.68
N VAL A 230 -6.11 3.34 -22.86
CA VAL A 230 -5.13 2.93 -21.82
C VAL A 230 -3.77 2.60 -22.46
N ARG A 231 -3.79 1.85 -23.58
CA ARG A 231 -2.55 1.51 -24.31
C ARG A 231 -1.89 2.76 -24.91
N ARG A 232 -2.67 3.66 -25.45
CA ARG A 232 -2.15 4.90 -26.05
C ARG A 232 -1.51 5.83 -25.02
N ILE A 233 -2.13 5.97 -23.85
CA ILE A 233 -1.75 6.96 -22.83
C ILE A 233 -0.67 6.41 -21.87
N TYR A 234 -0.71 5.11 -21.55
CA TYR A 234 0.06 4.58 -20.44
C TYR A 234 0.84 3.30 -20.75
N LEU A 235 0.20 2.24 -21.25
CA LEU A 235 0.84 0.93 -21.41
C LEU A 235 1.79 0.83 -22.60
N GLY A 236 1.52 1.60 -23.66
CA GLY A 236 2.19 1.47 -24.95
C GLY A 236 1.58 0.38 -25.86
N LYS A 237 1.80 0.51 -27.17
CA LYS A 237 1.16 -0.36 -28.17
C LYS A 237 1.59 -1.83 -28.06
N ASN A 238 2.81 -2.09 -27.60
CA ASN A 238 3.41 -3.43 -27.54
C ASN A 238 3.25 -4.11 -26.17
N PHE A 239 2.51 -3.51 -25.25
CA PHE A 239 2.29 -4.10 -23.93
C PHE A 239 1.57 -5.43 -24.03
N LYS A 240 2.09 -6.46 -23.35
CA LYS A 240 1.49 -7.78 -23.19
C LYS A 240 1.48 -8.13 -21.71
N LEU A 241 0.38 -8.69 -21.25
CA LEU A 241 0.35 -9.41 -19.97
C LEU A 241 1.03 -10.76 -20.21
N ASP A 242 1.97 -11.13 -19.35
CA ASP A 242 2.51 -12.49 -19.35
C ASP A 242 1.38 -13.44 -18.95
N GLN A 243 1.23 -14.54 -19.70
CA GLN A 243 0.20 -15.57 -19.49
C GLN A 243 0.61 -16.48 -18.35
#